data_7f30052206530a9ea6a37689674bc0c9
#
_entry.id   7f30052206530a9ea6a37689674bc0c9
#
_cell.length_a   1.000
_cell.length_b   1.000
_cell.length_c   1.000
_cell.angle_alpha   90.00
_cell.angle_beta   90.00
_cell.angle_gamma   90.00
#
_symmetry.space_group_name_H-M   'P 1'
#
loop_
_entity.id
_entity.type
_entity.pdbx_description
1 polymer ?
#
loop_
_entity_poly.entity_id
_entity_poly.type
_entity_poly.pdbx_seq_one_letter_code
_entity_poly.pdbx_strand_id
1 'polypeptide(L)'
;TPYHRVHQTEVAGFMTILHGDMRFYNNIFVQQPVRPGIKAFEDFNRSYDDQWTDHNTTVGTKPYDDYMTWEEFEKEFEGYCGMGSPASDHYYIPLPIWTSGNVFFNGAKPCNKEKNFAIAEHPVELSLVEKEGTYCLKTNLYEFLPETDCQMIATPVLGMAFEPEEAFENPDGTPIIMD
;
A
#
# COMPACT_ATOMS: atom_id res chain seq x y z
N THR A 1 -4.04 -2.98 20.66
CA THR A 1 -3.01 -1.95 20.86
C THR A 1 -3.67 -0.66 21.29
N PRO A 2 -3.14 0.05 22.33
CA PRO A 2 -3.62 1.39 22.63
C PRO A 2 -3.28 2.35 21.48
N TYR A 3 -4.18 3.24 21.14
CA TYR A 3 -3.92 4.30 20.18
C TYR A 3 -4.17 5.68 20.77
N HIS A 4 -3.53 6.66 20.20
CA HIS A 4 -3.60 8.04 20.58
C HIS A 4 -4.19 8.85 19.43
N ARG A 5 -5.01 9.83 19.75
CA ARG A 5 -5.43 10.81 18.76
C ARG A 5 -4.22 11.58 18.26
N VAL A 6 -4.30 12.04 17.04
CA VAL A 6 -3.25 12.85 16.42
C VAL A 6 -2.89 14.03 17.32
N HIS A 7 -1.59 14.30 17.46
CA HIS A 7 -1.03 15.38 18.28
C HIS A 7 -1.36 15.34 19.79
N GLN A 8 -1.81 14.17 20.28
CA GLN A 8 -2.12 13.98 21.71
C GLN A 8 -1.36 12.79 22.28
N THR A 9 -1.16 12.79 23.59
CA THR A 9 -0.54 11.68 24.32
C THR A 9 -1.54 10.86 25.12
N GLU A 10 -2.79 11.31 25.17
CA GLU A 10 -3.87 10.59 25.85
C GLU A 10 -4.28 9.36 25.04
N VAL A 11 -4.46 8.24 25.72
CA VAL A 11 -4.99 7.04 25.09
C VAL A 11 -6.45 7.26 24.76
N ALA A 12 -6.79 7.25 23.48
CA ALA A 12 -8.16 7.43 23.00
C ALA A 12 -8.95 6.11 22.99
N GLY A 13 -8.25 4.97 22.87
CA GLY A 13 -8.90 3.67 22.81
C GLY A 13 -7.91 2.53 22.57
N PHE A 14 -8.45 1.40 22.15
CA PHE A 14 -7.67 0.22 21.78
C PHE A 14 -8.04 -0.23 20.39
N MET A 15 -7.04 -0.38 19.54
CA MET A 15 -7.18 -0.88 18.17
C MET A 15 -6.75 -2.34 18.09
N THR A 16 -7.27 -3.04 17.11
CA THR A 16 -6.75 -4.35 16.70
C THR A 16 -5.32 -4.21 16.19
N ILE A 17 -4.55 -5.32 16.24
CA ILE A 17 -3.19 -5.36 15.68
C ILE A 17 -3.27 -6.02 14.30
N LEU A 18 -4.22 -5.59 13.49
CA LEU A 18 -4.39 -6.11 12.13
C LEU A 18 -3.57 -5.28 11.14
N HIS A 19 -3.03 -5.98 10.14
CA HIS A 19 -2.44 -5.34 8.98
C HIS A 19 -3.55 -4.85 8.04
N GLY A 20 -3.27 -3.78 7.30
CA GLY A 20 -4.22 -3.18 6.37
C GLY A 20 -4.45 -1.71 6.64
N ASP A 21 -5.59 -1.21 6.21
CA ASP A 21 -5.96 0.21 6.24
C ASP A 21 -4.92 1.12 5.56
N MET A 22 -4.34 0.62 4.46
CA MET A 22 -3.30 1.30 3.69
C MET A 22 -3.86 1.91 2.41
N ARG A 23 -3.38 3.11 2.05
CA ARG A 23 -3.71 3.79 0.80
C ARG A 23 -2.47 3.88 -0.08
N PHE A 24 -2.56 3.26 -1.25
CA PHE A 24 -1.54 3.34 -2.28
C PHE A 24 -2.11 4.15 -3.44
N TYR A 25 -1.98 5.47 -3.35
CA TYR A 25 -2.51 6.39 -4.35
C TYR A 25 -1.40 7.19 -5.02
N ASN A 26 -1.48 7.33 -6.34
CA ASN A 26 -0.60 8.17 -7.14
C ASN A 26 0.90 7.84 -6.98
N ASN A 27 1.23 6.57 -6.76
CA ASN A 27 2.62 6.16 -6.62
C ASN A 27 3.24 5.77 -7.95
N ILE A 28 4.54 5.94 -8.02
CA ILE A 28 5.37 5.43 -9.10
C ILE A 28 6.22 4.30 -8.53
N PHE A 29 5.91 3.07 -8.93
CA PHE A 29 6.63 1.87 -8.51
C PHE A 29 7.65 1.48 -9.57
N VAL A 30 8.92 1.41 -9.21
CA VAL A 30 10.00 1.03 -10.11
C VAL A 30 10.75 -0.15 -9.53
N GLN A 31 10.62 -1.32 -10.16
CA GLN A 31 11.33 -2.52 -9.74
C GLN A 31 12.85 -2.33 -9.91
N GLN A 32 13.57 -2.52 -8.83
CA GLN A 32 15.02 -2.57 -8.83
C GLN A 32 15.50 -4.03 -8.81
N PRO A 33 16.73 -4.30 -9.24
CA PRO A 33 17.31 -5.63 -9.12
C PRO A 33 17.26 -6.13 -7.67
N VAL A 34 16.72 -7.32 -7.48
CA VAL A 34 16.64 -7.93 -6.15
C VAL A 34 18.02 -8.29 -5.66
N ARG A 35 18.35 -7.90 -4.43
CA ARG A 35 19.65 -8.23 -3.81
C ARG A 35 19.79 -9.76 -3.68
N PRO A 36 20.95 -10.33 -4.03
CA PRO A 36 21.14 -11.78 -4.00
C PRO A 36 20.80 -12.44 -2.65
N GLY A 37 21.09 -11.75 -1.53
CA GLY A 37 20.76 -12.25 -0.19
C GLY A 37 19.26 -12.36 0.08
N ILE A 38 18.44 -11.45 -0.45
CA ILE A 38 16.97 -11.50 -0.32
C ILE A 38 16.44 -12.67 -1.13
N LYS A 39 16.94 -12.85 -2.35
CA LYS A 39 16.53 -13.97 -3.20
C LYS A 39 16.89 -15.32 -2.56
N ALA A 40 18.08 -15.44 -2.02
CA ALA A 40 18.50 -16.67 -1.33
C ALA A 40 17.62 -16.97 -0.10
N PHE A 41 17.20 -15.95 0.63
CA PHE A 41 16.28 -16.09 1.76
C PHE A 41 14.89 -16.57 1.32
N GLU A 42 14.37 -16.04 0.23
CA GLU A 42 13.10 -16.50 -0.34
C GLU A 42 13.17 -17.93 -0.84
N ASP A 43 14.22 -18.28 -1.57
CA ASP A 43 14.44 -19.64 -2.05
C ASP A 43 14.54 -20.64 -0.87
N PHE A 44 15.16 -20.24 0.23
CA PHE A 44 15.23 -21.02 1.45
C PHE A 44 13.83 -21.20 2.08
N ASN A 45 13.06 -20.12 2.25
CA ASN A 45 11.73 -20.18 2.85
C ASN A 45 10.76 -20.98 1.99
N ARG A 46 10.82 -20.84 0.68
CA ARG A 46 9.99 -21.61 -0.26
C ARG A 46 10.15 -23.12 -0.10
N SER A 47 11.32 -23.59 0.36
CA SER A 47 11.55 -25.00 0.63
C SER A 47 10.82 -25.52 1.89
N TYR A 48 10.35 -24.62 2.75
CA TYR A 48 9.64 -24.97 4.00
C TYR A 48 8.13 -24.69 3.94
N ASP A 49 7.72 -23.71 3.14
CA ASP A 49 6.33 -23.27 3.07
C ASP A 49 5.97 -22.80 1.66
N ASP A 50 5.12 -23.55 0.98
CA ASP A 50 4.61 -23.21 -0.36
C ASP A 50 3.80 -21.90 -0.39
N GLN A 51 3.42 -21.35 0.78
CA GLN A 51 2.71 -20.07 0.88
C GLN A 51 3.64 -18.85 0.73
N TRP A 52 4.93 -19.03 0.84
CA TRP A 52 5.90 -17.97 0.55
C TRP A 52 6.05 -17.83 -0.98
N THR A 53 5.30 -16.90 -1.50
CA THR A 53 5.27 -16.61 -2.93
C THR A 53 6.30 -15.55 -3.32
N ASP A 54 6.48 -15.32 -4.63
CA ASP A 54 7.38 -14.29 -5.17
C ASP A 54 6.98 -12.85 -4.82
N HIS A 55 5.94 -12.66 -4.02
CA HIS A 55 5.41 -11.34 -3.63
C HIS A 55 6.43 -10.47 -2.92
N ASN A 56 7.28 -11.07 -2.10
CA ASN A 56 8.22 -10.31 -1.26
C ASN A 56 9.36 -9.66 -2.05
N THR A 57 9.57 -10.03 -3.30
CA THR A 57 10.59 -9.44 -4.17
C THR A 57 10.02 -8.55 -5.26
N THR A 58 8.70 -8.52 -5.41
CA THR A 58 8.03 -7.70 -6.42
C THR A 58 7.61 -6.36 -5.82
N VAL A 59 8.16 -5.29 -6.38
CA VAL A 59 7.75 -3.92 -6.03
C VAL A 59 6.37 -3.62 -6.61
N GLY A 60 5.59 -2.85 -5.89
CA GLY A 60 4.24 -2.46 -6.24
C GLY A 60 3.23 -2.91 -5.21
N THR A 61 1.98 -3.05 -5.63
CA THR A 61 0.89 -3.48 -4.75
C THR A 61 0.60 -4.99 -4.81
N LYS A 62 1.33 -5.73 -5.66
CA LYS A 62 1.21 -7.19 -5.80
C LYS A 62 1.23 -7.99 -4.48
N PRO A 63 2.07 -7.64 -3.47
CA PRO A 63 2.07 -8.34 -2.18
C PRO A 63 0.74 -8.30 -1.43
N TYR A 64 -0.21 -7.49 -1.87
CA TYR A 64 -1.50 -7.30 -1.22
C TYR A 64 -2.65 -8.00 -1.95
N ASP A 65 -2.36 -8.97 -2.81
CA ASP A 65 -3.39 -9.73 -3.52
C ASP A 65 -4.41 -10.42 -2.60
N ASP A 66 -3.97 -10.83 -1.41
CA ASP A 66 -4.79 -11.54 -0.43
C ASP A 66 -5.62 -10.59 0.47
N TYR A 67 -5.38 -9.28 0.37
CA TYR A 67 -6.17 -8.30 1.13
C TYR A 67 -7.51 -8.05 0.46
N MET A 68 -8.51 -7.77 1.27
CA MET A 68 -9.87 -7.48 0.80
C MET A 68 -9.99 -6.03 0.30
N THR A 69 -10.95 -5.81 -0.60
CA THR A 69 -11.50 -4.48 -0.83
C THR A 69 -12.41 -4.10 0.33
N TRP A 70 -12.83 -2.83 0.39
CA TRP A 70 -13.80 -2.38 1.40
C TRP A 70 -15.12 -3.16 1.29
N GLU A 71 -15.65 -3.33 0.09
CA GLU A 71 -16.91 -4.00 -0.16
C GLU A 71 -16.86 -5.50 0.22
N GLU A 72 -15.73 -6.15 -0.01
CA GLU A 72 -15.52 -7.53 0.42
C GLU A 72 -15.46 -7.62 1.95
N PHE A 73 -14.77 -6.68 2.60
CA PHE A 73 -14.64 -6.61 4.05
C PHE A 73 -15.99 -6.36 4.74
N GLU A 74 -16.76 -5.37 4.28
CA GLU A 74 -18.11 -5.12 4.81
C GLU A 74 -19.01 -6.35 4.72
N LYS A 75 -18.95 -7.04 3.59
CA LYS A 75 -19.75 -8.24 3.36
C LYS A 75 -19.38 -9.39 4.30
N GLU A 76 -18.07 -9.51 4.61
CA GLU A 76 -17.59 -10.54 5.53
C GLU A 76 -18.13 -10.36 6.95
N PHE A 77 -18.42 -9.13 7.35
CA PHE A 77 -18.99 -8.78 8.65
C PHE A 77 -20.50 -8.52 8.63
N GLU A 78 -21.17 -8.71 7.51
CA GLU A 78 -22.62 -8.50 7.40
C GLU A 78 -23.37 -9.44 8.36
N GLY A 79 -24.25 -8.87 9.20
CA GLY A 79 -25.05 -9.60 10.18
C GLY A 79 -24.31 -9.91 11.49
N TYR A 80 -23.04 -9.52 11.64
CA TYR A 80 -22.29 -9.68 12.87
C TYR A 80 -22.37 -8.41 13.72
N CYS A 81 -22.62 -8.58 15.00
CA CYS A 81 -22.63 -7.45 15.93
C CYS A 81 -22.24 -7.88 17.35
N GLY A 82 -21.33 -7.12 17.94
CA GLY A 82 -20.95 -7.20 19.34
C GLY A 82 -20.08 -8.42 19.73
N MET A 83 -19.63 -8.40 20.98
CA MET A 83 -18.83 -9.49 21.56
C MET A 83 -19.65 -10.79 21.68
N GLY A 84 -19.02 -11.91 21.36
CA GLY A 84 -19.66 -13.22 21.39
C GLY A 84 -20.51 -13.56 20.18
N SER A 85 -20.54 -12.66 19.17
CA SER A 85 -21.05 -13.01 17.85
C SER A 85 -20.04 -13.87 17.08
N PRO A 86 -20.46 -14.60 16.03
CA PRO A 86 -19.52 -15.32 15.15
C PRO A 86 -18.44 -14.44 14.50
N ALA A 87 -18.56 -13.10 14.55
CA ALA A 87 -17.51 -12.17 14.13
C ALA A 87 -16.19 -12.40 14.87
N SER A 88 -16.20 -13.02 16.05
CA SER A 88 -14.96 -13.41 16.75
C SER A 88 -14.08 -14.34 15.91
N ASP A 89 -14.68 -15.12 15.02
CA ASP A 89 -13.97 -16.04 14.14
C ASP A 89 -13.26 -15.30 12.99
N HIS A 90 -13.65 -14.06 12.75
CA HIS A 90 -13.06 -13.16 11.73
C HIS A 90 -12.04 -12.17 12.30
N TYR A 91 -11.67 -12.33 13.56
CA TYR A 91 -10.78 -11.41 14.28
C TYR A 91 -9.38 -11.25 13.67
N TYR A 92 -8.98 -12.19 12.83
CA TYR A 92 -7.66 -12.20 12.17
C TYR A 92 -7.71 -11.75 10.70
N ILE A 93 -8.86 -11.33 10.21
CA ILE A 93 -9.00 -10.83 8.84
C ILE A 93 -8.32 -9.48 8.75
N PRO A 94 -7.36 -9.30 7.83
CA PRO A 94 -6.71 -8.02 7.64
C PRO A 94 -7.70 -6.92 7.24
N LEU A 95 -7.45 -5.71 7.70
CA LEU A 95 -8.18 -4.53 7.24
C LEU A 95 -7.97 -4.34 5.73
N PRO A 96 -8.92 -3.75 5.03
CA PRO A 96 -8.82 -3.50 3.60
C PRO A 96 -7.61 -2.66 3.20
N ILE A 97 -7.27 -2.70 1.91
CA ILE A 97 -6.37 -1.76 1.27
C ILE A 97 -7.11 -1.00 0.17
N TRP A 98 -6.64 0.20 -0.09
CA TRP A 98 -7.11 1.03 -1.19
C TRP A 98 -5.95 1.34 -2.12
N THR A 99 -6.12 1.08 -3.39
CA THR A 99 -5.06 1.25 -4.38
C THR A 99 -5.63 1.80 -5.68
N SER A 100 -5.06 2.89 -6.18
CA SER A 100 -5.51 3.56 -7.39
C SER A 100 -4.55 4.64 -7.85
N GLY A 101 -4.55 4.95 -9.14
CA GLY A 101 -3.73 6.02 -9.72
C GLY A 101 -2.23 5.69 -9.77
N ASN A 102 -1.85 4.43 -9.67
CA ASN A 102 -0.45 4.02 -9.62
C ASN A 102 0.11 3.67 -11.00
N VAL A 103 1.39 3.91 -11.17
CA VAL A 103 2.13 3.54 -12.39
C VAL A 103 3.28 2.61 -12.03
N PHE A 104 3.45 1.55 -12.81
CA PHE A 104 4.39 0.46 -12.55
C PHE A 104 5.43 0.35 -13.66
N PHE A 105 6.71 0.35 -13.29
CA PHE A 105 7.86 0.28 -14.20
C PHE A 105 8.80 -0.88 -13.88
N ASN A 106 9.60 -1.29 -14.86
CA ASN A 106 10.64 -2.30 -14.72
C ASN A 106 10.17 -3.65 -14.15
N GLY A 107 8.91 -4.00 -14.36
CA GLY A 107 8.34 -5.24 -13.84
C GLY A 107 7.69 -5.14 -12.46
N ALA A 108 7.59 -3.95 -11.88
CA ALA A 108 6.69 -3.70 -10.75
C ALA A 108 5.24 -4.05 -11.14
N LYS A 109 4.43 -4.51 -10.19
CA LYS A 109 3.11 -5.06 -10.50
C LYS A 109 2.02 -4.53 -9.59
N PRO A 110 0.82 -4.25 -10.16
CA PRO A 110 -0.38 -4.00 -9.37
C PRO A 110 -0.87 -5.29 -8.68
N CYS A 111 -1.61 -5.13 -7.60
CA CYS A 111 -2.43 -6.21 -7.07
C CYS A 111 -3.61 -6.51 -8.01
N ASN A 112 -4.20 -7.68 -7.85
CA ASN A 112 -5.30 -8.15 -8.71
C ASN A 112 -6.60 -7.33 -8.58
N LYS A 113 -6.71 -6.46 -7.57
CA LYS A 113 -7.88 -5.62 -7.28
C LYS A 113 -7.73 -4.18 -7.80
N GLU A 114 -6.51 -3.78 -8.14
CA GLU A 114 -6.26 -2.43 -8.67
C GLU A 114 -6.84 -2.29 -10.09
N LYS A 115 -7.65 -1.28 -10.31
CA LYS A 115 -8.35 -1.04 -11.59
C LYS A 115 -7.85 0.20 -12.32
N ASN A 116 -7.48 1.23 -11.59
CA ASN A 116 -7.00 2.50 -12.13
C ASN A 116 -5.47 2.55 -12.01
N PHE A 117 -4.77 1.98 -12.97
CA PHE A 117 -3.31 1.90 -13.01
C PHE A 117 -2.79 1.93 -14.43
N ALA A 118 -1.47 2.14 -14.55
CA ALA A 118 -0.75 1.94 -15.81
C ALA A 118 0.52 1.12 -15.60
N ILE A 119 0.88 0.32 -16.58
CA ILE A 119 2.15 -0.42 -16.64
C ILE A 119 2.94 0.11 -17.82
N ALA A 120 4.19 0.50 -17.58
CA ALA A 120 5.13 0.90 -18.62
C ALA A 120 6.14 -0.23 -18.86
N GLU A 121 6.24 -0.66 -20.09
CA GLU A 121 7.14 -1.75 -20.51
C GLU A 121 8.58 -1.29 -20.70
N HIS A 122 8.81 0.03 -20.84
CA HIS A 122 10.13 0.59 -21.03
C HIS A 122 10.94 0.62 -19.74
N PRO A 123 12.23 0.28 -19.78
CA PRO A 123 13.09 0.36 -18.62
C PRO A 123 13.30 1.81 -18.20
N VAL A 124 13.15 2.06 -16.91
CA VAL A 124 13.35 3.36 -16.29
C VAL A 124 14.60 3.34 -15.43
N GLU A 125 15.41 4.37 -15.57
CA GLU A 125 16.59 4.58 -14.74
C GLU A 125 16.24 5.52 -13.58
N LEU A 126 16.69 5.13 -12.38
CA LEU A 126 16.57 5.95 -11.18
C LEU A 126 17.92 6.03 -10.50
N SER A 127 18.35 7.24 -10.20
CA SER A 127 19.51 7.47 -9.35
C SER A 127 19.30 8.69 -8.45
N LEU A 128 19.77 8.58 -7.22
CA LEU A 128 19.81 9.71 -6.30
C LEU A 128 21.14 10.43 -6.47
N VAL A 129 21.10 11.72 -6.76
CA VAL A 129 22.29 12.56 -6.93
C VAL A 129 22.25 13.71 -5.95
N GLU A 130 23.37 13.98 -5.30
CA GLU A 130 23.52 15.13 -4.43
C GLU A 130 24.01 16.33 -5.24
N LYS A 131 23.31 17.45 -5.08
CA LYS A 131 23.71 18.74 -5.65
C LYS A 131 23.58 19.81 -4.57
N GLU A 132 24.69 20.41 -4.21
CA GLU A 132 24.74 21.54 -3.26
C GLU A 132 24.00 21.24 -1.94
N GLY A 133 24.16 20.02 -1.41
CA GLY A 133 23.51 19.59 -0.18
C GLY A 133 22.03 19.18 -0.32
N THR A 134 21.49 19.18 -1.53
CA THR A 134 20.13 18.71 -1.83
C THR A 134 20.17 17.43 -2.62
N TYR A 135 19.37 16.45 -2.23
CA TYR A 135 19.22 15.21 -2.96
C TYR A 135 18.15 15.35 -4.05
N CYS A 136 18.57 15.08 -5.28
CA CYS A 136 17.71 15.13 -6.45
C CYS A 136 17.54 13.72 -7.05
N LEU A 137 16.35 13.39 -7.44
CA LEU A 137 16.08 12.19 -8.24
C LEU A 137 16.41 12.48 -9.70
N LYS A 138 17.41 11.77 -10.23
CA LYS A 138 17.70 11.75 -11.66
C LYS A 138 17.00 10.54 -12.28
N THR A 139 16.16 10.80 -13.27
CA THR A 139 15.37 9.74 -13.93
C THR A 139 15.01 10.16 -15.35
N ASN A 140 14.76 9.16 -16.21
CA ASN A 140 14.16 9.31 -17.53
C ASN A 140 12.66 8.91 -17.54
N LEU A 141 12.05 8.76 -16.39
CA LEU A 141 10.68 8.28 -16.21
C LEU A 141 9.68 9.03 -17.08
N TYR A 142 9.80 10.35 -17.18
CA TYR A 142 8.88 11.20 -17.96
C TYR A 142 8.91 10.95 -19.47
N GLU A 143 9.97 10.33 -19.99
CA GLU A 143 10.07 9.96 -21.40
C GLU A 143 9.20 8.77 -21.76
N PHE A 144 8.84 7.96 -20.75
CA PHE A 144 8.16 6.67 -20.90
C PHE A 144 6.83 6.58 -20.15
N LEU A 145 6.29 7.69 -19.68
CA LEU A 145 4.94 7.69 -19.14
C LEU A 145 3.97 7.24 -20.23
N PRO A 146 3.25 6.13 -20.02
CA PRO A 146 2.35 5.63 -21.05
C PRO A 146 1.18 6.59 -21.26
N GLU A 147 0.74 6.69 -22.50
CA GLU A 147 -0.60 7.20 -22.76
C GLU A 147 -1.60 6.23 -22.14
N THR A 148 -2.35 6.69 -21.16
CA THR A 148 -3.21 5.83 -20.36
C THR A 148 -4.43 6.58 -19.86
N ASP A 149 -5.50 5.84 -19.61
CA ASP A 149 -6.69 6.34 -18.92
C ASP A 149 -6.50 6.37 -17.39
N CYS A 150 -5.32 6.00 -16.88
CA CYS A 150 -5.01 6.07 -15.46
C CYS A 150 -5.11 7.51 -14.96
N GLN A 151 -5.98 7.72 -14.00
CA GLN A 151 -6.28 9.04 -13.44
C GLN A 151 -5.65 9.18 -12.06
N MET A 152 -5.09 10.34 -11.79
CA MET A 152 -4.66 10.69 -10.45
C MET A 152 -5.85 10.77 -9.49
N ILE A 153 -5.62 10.30 -8.27
CA ILE A 153 -6.59 10.38 -7.18
C ILE A 153 -6.44 11.72 -6.49
N ALA A 154 -7.54 12.44 -6.37
CA ALA A 154 -7.60 13.72 -5.68
C ALA A 154 -7.87 13.54 -4.18
N THR A 155 -7.52 14.55 -3.40
CA THR A 155 -7.62 14.59 -1.93
C THR A 155 -8.97 14.08 -1.37
N PRO A 156 -10.14 14.40 -1.95
CA PRO A 156 -11.41 13.94 -1.39
C PRO A 156 -11.57 12.41 -1.34
N VAL A 157 -10.81 11.67 -2.17
CA VAL A 157 -10.84 10.20 -2.22
C VAL A 157 -9.96 9.57 -1.13
N LEU A 158 -9.04 10.33 -0.54
CA LEU A 158 -8.11 9.82 0.47
C LEU A 158 -8.85 9.22 1.69
N GLY A 159 -9.92 9.86 2.10
CA GLY A 159 -10.74 9.41 3.23
C GLY A 159 -10.02 9.60 4.57
N MET A 160 -10.36 8.72 5.50
CA MET A 160 -9.84 8.71 6.87
C MET A 160 -9.32 7.31 7.20
N ALA A 161 -8.45 7.22 8.19
CA ALA A 161 -8.06 5.94 8.77
C ALA A 161 -9.30 5.24 9.37
N PHE A 162 -9.44 3.94 9.11
CA PHE A 162 -10.70 3.24 9.39
C PHE A 162 -11.02 3.13 10.89
N GLU A 163 -10.09 2.56 11.66
CA GLU A 163 -10.38 2.31 13.09
C GLU A 163 -10.31 3.57 13.96
N PRO A 164 -9.30 4.46 13.81
CA PRO A 164 -9.25 5.68 14.61
C PRO A 164 -10.18 6.78 14.12
N GLU A 165 -10.77 6.64 12.93
CA GLU A 165 -11.60 7.67 12.29
C GLU A 165 -10.88 9.04 12.18
N GLU A 166 -9.56 9.00 11.97
CA GLU A 166 -8.72 10.19 11.91
C GLU A 166 -8.28 10.49 10.47
N ALA A 167 -8.20 11.77 10.15
CA ALA A 167 -7.70 12.21 8.85
C ALA A 167 -6.20 11.86 8.70
N PHE A 168 -5.79 11.62 7.47
CA PHE A 168 -4.37 11.47 7.14
C PHE A 168 -3.70 12.84 7.07
N GLU A 169 -2.60 12.99 7.77
CA GLU A 169 -1.86 14.24 7.90
C GLU A 169 -0.38 14.06 7.61
N ASN A 170 0.27 15.17 7.25
CA ASN A 170 1.71 15.23 7.20
C ASN A 170 2.30 15.19 8.63
N PRO A 171 3.61 14.86 8.79
CA PRO A 171 4.25 14.82 10.12
C PRO A 171 4.18 16.12 10.91
N ASP A 172 3.92 17.25 10.27
CA ASP A 172 3.76 18.57 10.89
C ASP A 172 2.30 18.91 11.23
N GLY A 173 1.38 17.98 11.00
CA GLY A 173 -0.06 18.14 11.26
C GLY A 173 -0.82 18.91 10.19
N THR A 174 -0.20 19.19 9.06
CA THR A 174 -0.91 19.78 7.93
C THR A 174 -1.66 18.71 7.14
N PRO A 175 -2.81 19.03 6.53
CA PRO A 175 -3.53 18.08 5.68
C PRO A 175 -2.68 17.59 4.51
N ILE A 176 -2.83 16.32 4.15
CA ILE A 176 -2.29 15.77 2.90
C ILE A 176 -3.14 16.30 1.74
N ILE A 177 -2.48 16.93 0.78
CA ILE A 177 -3.10 17.44 -0.45
C ILE A 177 -2.48 16.69 -1.63
N MET A 178 -3.32 16.07 -2.45
CA MET A 178 -2.92 15.26 -3.61
C MET A 178 -3.32 15.90 -4.95
N ASP A 179 -3.92 17.08 -4.94
CA ASP A 179 -4.44 17.79 -6.13
C ASP A 179 -3.34 18.61 -6.81
#